data_9bae872cddf857b49a3485abc682d3c6
#
_entry.id   9bae872cddf857b49a3485abc682d3c6
#
_cell.length_a   1.000
_cell.length_b   1.000
_cell.length_c   1.000
_cell.angle_alpha   90.00
_cell.angle_beta   90.00
_cell.angle_gamma   90.00
#
_symmetry.space_group_name_H-M   'P 1'
#
loop_
_entity.id
_entity.type
_entity.pdbx_description
1 polymer ?
#
loop_
_entity_poly.entity_id
_entity_poly.type
_entity_poly.pdbx_seq_one_letter_code
_entity_poly.pdbx_strand_id
1 'polypeptide(L)'
;ARPTHAYMGLSPGLDFETRLFAKPNAAALLERELSKPGYVPRVIAIGTNTDPYQPLERSYGLMREILDVLDRSSHPVAIVTKSALVARDIDILSRMAERNLIKVALSVTTLDKKLCRIMEPRASAPHKRLKAIRALSDAGRPTSVMMSPVIPALTGSEIETLLEAAAA
;
A
#
# COMPACT_ATOMS: atom_id res chain seq x y z
N ALA A 1 3.24 -13.63 1.81
CA ALA A 1 3.48 -13.26 3.23
C ALA A 1 3.29 -14.44 4.19
N ARG A 2 2.19 -15.21 4.11
CA ARG A 2 2.00 -16.37 5.01
C ARG A 2 3.14 -17.40 4.92
N PRO A 3 3.63 -17.81 3.74
CA PRO A 3 4.80 -18.71 3.66
C PRO A 3 6.06 -18.12 4.31
N THR A 4 6.23 -16.80 4.28
CA THR A 4 7.39 -16.15 4.90
C THR A 4 7.41 -16.32 6.42
N HIS A 5 6.23 -16.35 7.08
CA HIS A 5 6.11 -16.67 8.51
C HIS A 5 6.54 -18.12 8.81
N ALA A 6 6.20 -19.06 7.94
CA ALA A 6 6.60 -20.46 8.09
C ALA A 6 8.14 -20.61 8.08
N TYR A 7 8.85 -19.85 7.24
CA TYR A 7 10.33 -19.84 7.25
C TYR A 7 10.93 -19.32 8.56
N MET A 8 10.18 -18.56 9.34
CA MET A 8 10.59 -18.07 10.68
C MET A 8 10.17 -19.03 11.80
N GLY A 9 9.70 -20.23 11.49
CA GLY A 9 9.18 -21.18 12.48
C GLY A 9 7.84 -20.78 13.09
N LEU A 10 7.10 -19.89 12.45
CA LEU A 10 5.80 -19.40 12.92
C LEU A 10 4.66 -20.03 12.13
N SER A 11 3.50 -20.18 12.78
CA SER A 11 2.29 -20.66 12.13
C SER A 11 1.83 -19.67 11.01
N PRO A 12 1.56 -20.15 9.80
CA PRO A 12 0.97 -19.31 8.74
C PRO A 12 -0.49 -18.93 9.01
N GLY A 13 -1.09 -19.47 10.06
CA GLY A 13 -2.43 -19.14 10.55
C GLY A 13 -2.42 -18.00 11.56
N LEU A 14 -2.56 -18.32 12.84
CA LEU A 14 -2.72 -17.34 13.93
C LEU A 14 -1.51 -16.43 14.09
N ASP A 15 -0.28 -16.97 14.02
CA ASP A 15 0.93 -16.16 14.20
C ASP A 15 1.08 -15.11 13.09
N PHE A 16 0.61 -15.40 11.89
CA PHE A 16 0.61 -14.42 10.79
C PHE A 16 -0.18 -13.15 11.14
N GLU A 17 -1.14 -13.26 12.02
CA GLU A 17 -2.00 -12.16 12.42
C GLU A 17 -1.61 -11.52 13.75
N THR A 18 -0.91 -12.25 14.61
CA THR A 18 -0.61 -11.84 15.99
C THR A 18 0.86 -11.51 16.21
N ARG A 19 1.75 -12.12 15.44
CA ARG A 19 3.20 -11.92 15.51
C ARG A 19 3.69 -11.13 14.31
N LEU A 20 3.73 -9.82 14.44
CA LEU A 20 4.15 -8.90 13.39
C LEU A 20 5.61 -8.52 13.59
N PHE A 21 6.30 -8.29 12.47
CA PHE A 21 7.69 -7.87 12.46
C PHE A 21 7.78 -6.44 11.90
N ALA A 22 8.38 -5.55 12.67
CA ALA A 22 8.78 -4.24 12.21
C ALA A 22 10.28 -4.23 11.94
N LYS A 23 10.72 -3.48 10.93
CA LYS A 23 12.12 -3.24 10.62
C LYS A 23 12.44 -1.76 10.83
N PRO A 24 12.69 -1.32 12.09
CA PRO A 24 12.81 0.10 12.42
C PRO A 24 13.97 0.81 11.73
N ASN A 25 14.98 0.08 11.31
CA ASN A 25 16.14 0.62 10.58
C ASN A 25 15.98 0.55 9.04
N ALA A 26 14.76 0.32 8.53
CA ALA A 26 14.55 0.12 7.09
C ALA A 26 14.96 1.34 6.26
N ALA A 27 14.63 2.55 6.70
CA ALA A 27 14.98 3.78 6.02
C ALA A 27 16.49 3.99 5.94
N ALA A 28 17.22 3.81 7.06
CA ALA A 28 18.66 3.93 7.09
C ALA A 28 19.37 2.88 6.21
N LEU A 29 18.84 1.65 6.18
CA LEU A 29 19.38 0.61 5.30
C LEU A 29 19.13 0.93 3.83
N LEU A 30 17.95 1.46 3.50
CA LEU A 30 17.63 1.90 2.16
C LEU A 30 18.55 3.03 1.71
N GLU A 31 18.72 4.07 2.51
CA GLU A 31 19.62 5.20 2.21
C GLU A 31 21.04 4.73 1.92
N ARG A 32 21.55 3.81 2.75
CA ARG A 32 22.88 3.20 2.54
C ARG A 32 22.95 2.39 1.23
N GLU A 33 21.88 1.67 0.89
CA GLU A 33 21.81 0.90 -0.36
C GLU A 33 21.81 1.81 -1.59
N LEU A 34 20.99 2.86 -1.55
CA LEU A 34 20.89 3.84 -2.64
C LEU A 34 22.19 4.64 -2.85
N SER A 35 23.00 4.79 -1.81
CA SER A 35 24.26 5.52 -1.85
C SER A 35 25.45 4.69 -2.36
N LYS A 36 25.26 3.41 -2.69
CA LYS A 36 26.35 2.56 -3.19
C LYS A 36 26.83 3.01 -4.56
N PRO A 37 28.15 3.01 -4.80
CA PRO A 37 28.69 3.25 -6.14
C PRO A 37 28.12 2.24 -7.15
N GLY A 38 27.65 2.75 -8.30
CA GLY A 38 27.09 1.90 -9.35
C GLY A 38 25.65 1.47 -9.13
N TYR A 39 24.95 1.97 -8.10
CA TYR A 39 23.53 1.73 -7.93
C TYR A 39 22.74 2.33 -9.11
N VAL A 40 21.93 1.50 -9.76
CA VAL A 40 21.06 1.92 -10.87
C VAL A 40 19.62 1.94 -10.39
N PRO A 41 18.95 3.10 -10.33
CA PRO A 41 17.58 3.20 -9.88
C PRO A 41 16.64 2.41 -10.78
N ARG A 42 15.79 1.58 -10.16
CA ARG A 42 14.66 0.89 -10.79
C ARG A 42 13.45 1.04 -9.89
N VAL A 43 12.25 1.02 -10.46
CA VAL A 43 11.03 1.16 -9.67
C VAL A 43 10.98 0.11 -8.55
N ILE A 44 10.93 0.59 -7.30
CA ILE A 44 10.70 -0.28 -6.14
C ILE A 44 9.19 -0.45 -6.00
N ALA A 45 8.72 -1.71 -6.05
CA ALA A 45 7.32 -2.03 -5.79
C ALA A 45 7.12 -2.39 -4.30
N ILE A 46 6.37 -1.56 -3.58
CA ILE A 46 6.07 -1.75 -2.16
C ILE A 46 4.61 -2.20 -2.00
N GLY A 47 4.37 -3.19 -1.17
CA GLY A 47 3.03 -3.72 -0.90
C GLY A 47 2.68 -4.99 -1.67
N THR A 48 3.60 -5.54 -2.43
CA THR A 48 3.37 -6.77 -3.21
C THR A 48 3.38 -8.03 -2.36
N ASN A 49 4.08 -8.03 -1.23
CA ASN A 49 4.14 -9.17 -0.31
C ASN A 49 3.26 -8.94 0.94
N THR A 50 3.44 -7.84 1.63
CA THR A 50 2.62 -7.40 2.78
C THR A 50 2.20 -5.95 2.60
N ASP A 51 1.06 -5.57 3.16
CA ASP A 51 0.60 -4.19 3.09
C ASP A 51 1.57 -3.27 3.86
N PRO A 52 2.08 -2.21 3.24
CA PRO A 52 3.02 -1.29 3.89
C PRO A 52 2.35 -0.39 4.92
N TYR A 53 1.03 -0.21 4.83
CA TYR A 53 0.24 0.62 5.74
C TYR A 53 -0.60 -0.22 6.70
N GLN A 54 -0.01 -1.26 7.27
CA GLN A 54 -0.62 -2.03 8.35
C GLN A 54 -0.90 -1.14 9.58
N PRO A 55 -1.78 -1.56 10.52
CA PRO A 55 -2.07 -0.78 11.73
C PRO A 55 -0.83 -0.35 12.52
N LEU A 56 0.23 -1.17 12.52
CA LEU A 56 1.52 -0.87 13.13
C LEU A 56 2.15 0.42 12.61
N GLU A 57 1.93 0.73 11.34
CA GLU A 57 2.49 1.91 10.67
C GLU A 57 2.02 3.24 11.32
N ARG A 58 0.88 3.23 12.03
CA ARG A 58 0.43 4.40 12.80
C ARG A 58 1.38 4.78 13.92
N SER A 59 2.02 3.78 14.52
CA SER A 59 2.93 3.97 15.67
C SER A 59 4.39 4.07 15.24
N TYR A 60 4.79 3.32 14.21
CA TYR A 60 6.18 3.25 13.79
C TYR A 60 6.56 4.28 12.72
N GLY A 61 5.65 4.68 11.84
CA GLY A 61 5.91 5.67 10.79
C GLY A 61 6.93 5.25 9.74
N LEU A 62 7.22 3.96 9.62
CA LEU A 62 8.31 3.44 8.77
C LEU A 62 8.12 3.78 7.29
N MET A 63 6.88 3.73 6.79
CA MET A 63 6.61 4.10 5.40
C MET A 63 6.92 5.57 5.14
N ARG A 64 6.60 6.44 6.09
CA ARG A 64 6.91 7.87 5.95
C ARG A 64 8.41 8.10 5.87
N GLU A 65 9.19 7.44 6.73
CA GLU A 65 10.66 7.51 6.70
C GLU A 65 11.24 6.96 5.39
N ILE A 66 10.72 5.83 4.90
CA ILE A 66 11.14 5.24 3.61
C ILE A 66 10.81 6.19 2.46
N LEU A 67 9.61 6.76 2.44
CA LEU A 67 9.20 7.72 1.41
C LEU A 67 10.07 8.97 1.41
N ASP A 68 10.45 9.47 2.58
CA ASP A 68 11.35 10.62 2.71
C ASP A 68 12.73 10.34 2.12
N VAL A 69 13.29 9.15 2.35
CA VAL A 69 14.54 8.71 1.71
C VAL A 69 14.40 8.63 0.19
N LEU A 70 13.31 8.03 -0.31
CA LEU A 70 13.05 7.90 -1.75
C LEU A 70 12.84 9.27 -2.43
N ASP A 71 12.14 10.18 -1.75
CA ASP A 71 11.91 11.55 -2.20
C ASP A 71 13.22 12.33 -2.36
N ARG A 72 14.06 12.32 -1.31
CA ARG A 72 15.40 12.98 -1.32
C ARG A 72 16.33 12.38 -2.36
N SER A 73 16.27 11.07 -2.57
CA SER A 73 17.09 10.37 -3.55
C SER A 73 16.53 10.41 -4.98
N SER A 74 15.42 11.08 -5.22
CA SER A 74 14.70 11.09 -6.51
C SER A 74 14.46 9.67 -7.07
N HIS A 75 14.14 8.72 -6.19
CA HIS A 75 14.03 7.31 -6.55
C HIS A 75 12.58 6.93 -6.90
N PRO A 76 12.33 6.26 -8.05
CA PRO A 76 10.98 5.88 -8.46
C PRO A 76 10.42 4.73 -7.59
N VAL A 77 9.13 4.84 -7.22
CA VAL A 77 8.44 3.84 -6.39
C VAL A 77 6.98 3.65 -6.83
N ALA A 78 6.48 2.44 -6.69
CA ALA A 78 5.08 2.10 -6.84
C ALA A 78 4.56 1.49 -5.53
N ILE A 79 3.41 1.96 -5.06
CA ILE A 79 2.80 1.49 -3.81
C ILE A 79 1.48 0.81 -4.12
N VAL A 80 1.28 -0.38 -3.53
CA VAL A 80 -0.02 -1.07 -3.52
C VAL A 80 -0.46 -1.24 -2.08
N THR A 81 -1.67 -0.80 -1.76
CA THR A 81 -2.20 -0.92 -0.39
C THR A 81 -3.72 -1.10 -0.37
N LYS A 82 -4.22 -1.71 0.70
CA LYS A 82 -5.64 -1.78 1.09
C LYS A 82 -5.97 -0.81 2.23
N SER A 83 -5.03 0.05 2.58
CA SER A 83 -5.15 0.96 3.72
C SER A 83 -5.38 2.40 3.28
N ALA A 84 -6.42 3.03 3.83
CA ALA A 84 -6.64 4.46 3.67
C ALA A 84 -5.58 5.33 4.37
N LEU A 85 -4.70 4.71 5.19
CA LEU A 85 -3.64 5.42 5.90
C LEU A 85 -2.60 6.03 4.94
N VAL A 86 -2.52 5.56 3.70
CA VAL A 86 -1.64 6.14 2.67
C VAL A 86 -1.89 7.65 2.46
N ALA A 87 -3.12 8.12 2.68
CA ALA A 87 -3.45 9.54 2.60
C ALA A 87 -2.75 10.41 3.67
N ARG A 88 -2.20 9.80 4.74
CA ARG A 88 -1.38 10.52 5.72
C ARG A 88 -0.13 11.13 5.10
N ASP A 89 0.44 10.47 4.12
CA ASP A 89 1.72 10.83 3.52
C ASP A 89 1.55 11.60 2.19
N ILE A 90 0.36 12.18 1.97
CA ILE A 90 -0.01 12.87 0.72
C ILE A 90 0.96 14.02 0.37
N ASP A 91 1.55 14.66 1.36
CA ASP A 91 2.53 15.73 1.20
C ASP A 91 3.81 15.24 0.50
N ILE A 92 4.36 14.09 0.92
CA ILE A 92 5.54 13.48 0.27
C ILE A 92 5.16 12.91 -1.09
N LEU A 93 4.03 12.19 -1.16
CA LEU A 93 3.52 11.62 -2.42
C LEU A 93 3.30 12.70 -3.47
N SER A 94 2.89 13.89 -3.05
CA SER A 94 2.69 15.07 -3.91
C SER A 94 4.01 15.51 -4.56
N ARG A 95 5.04 15.76 -3.77
CA ARG A 95 6.35 16.17 -4.27
C ARG A 95 6.97 15.14 -5.22
N MET A 96 6.79 13.85 -4.90
CA MET A 96 7.29 12.78 -5.77
C MET A 96 6.51 12.68 -7.08
N ALA A 97 5.21 12.92 -7.07
CA ALA A 97 4.38 12.85 -8.26
C ALA A 97 4.67 13.99 -9.25
N GLU A 98 4.98 15.19 -8.77
CA GLU A 98 5.43 16.31 -9.62
C GLU A 98 6.68 15.97 -10.45
N ARG A 99 7.47 15.02 -9.97
CA ARG A 99 8.68 14.51 -10.65
C ARG A 99 8.46 13.15 -11.33
N ASN A 100 7.22 12.67 -11.43
CA ASN A 100 6.86 11.35 -11.99
C ASN A 100 7.55 10.17 -11.29
N LEU A 101 7.81 10.27 -9.99
CA LEU A 101 8.54 9.27 -9.21
C LEU A 101 7.62 8.32 -8.42
N ILE A 102 6.31 8.53 -8.42
CA ILE A 102 5.37 7.75 -7.61
C ILE A 102 4.15 7.30 -8.40
N LYS A 103 3.73 6.06 -8.17
CA LYS A 103 2.39 5.56 -8.49
C LYS A 103 1.79 4.93 -7.25
N VAL A 104 0.53 5.24 -6.96
CA VAL A 104 -0.21 4.65 -5.83
C VAL A 104 -1.40 3.87 -6.37
N ALA A 105 -1.51 2.61 -6.00
CA ALA A 105 -2.67 1.78 -6.30
C ALA A 105 -3.37 1.38 -4.99
N LEU A 106 -4.64 1.74 -4.87
CA LEU A 106 -5.47 1.25 -3.77
C LEU A 106 -6.30 0.05 -4.24
N SER A 107 -6.18 -1.05 -3.49
CA SER A 107 -6.97 -2.24 -3.78
C SER A 107 -8.35 -2.11 -3.13
N VAL A 108 -9.40 -2.18 -3.96
CA VAL A 108 -10.81 -2.22 -3.53
C VAL A 108 -11.45 -3.44 -4.20
N THR A 109 -11.69 -4.48 -3.42
CA THR A 109 -12.16 -5.79 -3.93
C THR A 109 -13.67 -5.93 -3.95
N THR A 110 -14.37 -5.16 -3.13
CA THR A 110 -15.82 -5.12 -3.02
C THR A 110 -16.28 -3.83 -2.36
N LEU A 111 -17.48 -3.38 -2.66
CA LEU A 111 -18.17 -2.28 -1.98
C LEU A 111 -18.98 -2.77 -0.78
N ASP A 112 -19.29 -4.07 -0.71
CA ASP A 112 -20.00 -4.66 0.42
C ASP A 112 -19.11 -4.68 1.67
N LYS A 113 -19.57 -3.96 2.69
CA LYS A 113 -18.87 -3.85 3.99
C LYS A 113 -18.79 -5.16 4.74
N LYS A 114 -19.81 -6.04 4.62
CA LYS A 114 -19.85 -7.32 5.31
C LYS A 114 -18.87 -8.28 4.65
N LEU A 115 -18.93 -8.38 3.32
CA LEU A 115 -18.00 -9.19 2.55
C LEU A 115 -16.55 -8.73 2.75
N CYS A 116 -16.29 -7.43 2.68
CA CYS A 116 -14.97 -6.86 2.94
C CYS A 116 -14.45 -7.24 4.34
N ARG A 117 -15.29 -7.20 5.37
CA ARG A 117 -14.89 -7.58 6.74
C ARG A 117 -14.53 -9.05 6.87
N ILE A 118 -15.22 -9.92 6.13
CA ILE A 118 -14.94 -11.37 6.12
C ILE A 118 -13.66 -11.67 5.37
N MET A 119 -13.49 -11.09 4.19
CA MET A 119 -12.35 -11.39 3.32
C MET A 119 -11.06 -10.67 3.75
N GLU A 120 -11.19 -9.46 4.28
CA GLU A 120 -10.08 -8.55 4.57
C GLU A 120 -10.25 -7.86 5.94
N PRO A 121 -10.29 -8.61 7.04
CA PRO A 121 -10.72 -8.12 8.37
C PRO A 121 -9.87 -6.97 8.91
N ARG A 122 -8.62 -6.83 8.44
CA ARG A 122 -7.68 -5.78 8.88
C ARG A 122 -7.52 -4.63 7.89
N ALA A 123 -8.11 -4.73 6.72
CA ALA A 123 -8.03 -3.67 5.73
C ALA A 123 -9.01 -2.53 6.04
N SER A 124 -8.75 -1.36 5.48
CA SER A 124 -9.68 -0.24 5.59
C SER A 124 -11.01 -0.56 4.90
N ALA A 125 -12.11 -0.10 5.47
CA ALA A 125 -13.44 -0.28 4.86
C ALA A 125 -13.48 0.33 3.44
N PRO A 126 -14.28 -0.22 2.50
CA PRO A 126 -14.32 0.22 1.11
C PRO A 126 -14.51 1.73 0.94
N HIS A 127 -15.47 2.32 1.63
CA HIS A 127 -15.74 3.77 1.57
C HIS A 127 -14.54 4.63 2.03
N LYS A 128 -13.72 4.14 2.95
CA LYS A 128 -12.49 4.84 3.38
C LYS A 128 -11.41 4.77 2.32
N ARG A 129 -11.33 3.63 1.59
CA ARG A 129 -10.39 3.48 0.48
C ARG A 129 -10.78 4.39 -0.69
N LEU A 130 -12.07 4.46 -1.04
CA LEU A 130 -12.58 5.38 -2.06
C LEU A 130 -12.31 6.85 -1.67
N LYS A 131 -12.53 7.22 -0.41
CA LYS A 131 -12.19 8.57 0.07
C LYS A 131 -10.68 8.87 -0.04
N ALA A 132 -9.82 7.88 0.21
CA ALA A 132 -8.38 8.05 0.05
C ALA A 132 -7.98 8.17 -1.43
N ILE A 133 -8.61 7.40 -2.33
CA ILE A 133 -8.43 7.53 -3.80
C ILE A 133 -8.78 8.94 -4.24
N ARG A 134 -9.95 9.45 -3.85
CA ARG A 134 -10.37 10.82 -4.18
C ARG A 134 -9.37 11.85 -3.65
N ALA A 135 -8.97 11.78 -2.38
CA ALA A 135 -8.03 12.72 -1.79
C ALA A 135 -6.67 12.73 -2.52
N LEU A 136 -6.18 11.59 -2.97
CA LEU A 136 -4.97 11.48 -3.78
C LEU A 136 -5.18 12.04 -5.17
N SER A 137 -6.31 11.75 -5.82
CA SER A 137 -6.65 12.25 -7.15
C SER A 137 -6.81 13.77 -7.15
N ASP A 138 -7.55 14.33 -6.19
CA ASP A 138 -7.76 15.78 -6.03
C ASP A 138 -6.44 16.53 -5.82
N ALA A 139 -5.47 15.88 -5.18
CA ALA A 139 -4.12 16.38 -5.06
C ALA A 139 -3.29 16.24 -6.36
N GLY A 140 -3.88 15.81 -7.47
CA GLY A 140 -3.22 15.64 -8.77
C GLY A 140 -2.26 14.45 -8.82
N ARG A 141 -2.52 13.36 -8.07
CA ARG A 141 -1.59 12.23 -7.95
C ARG A 141 -1.98 11.07 -8.88
N PRO A 142 -1.01 10.41 -9.55
CA PRO A 142 -1.29 9.21 -10.33
C PRO A 142 -1.81 8.09 -9.43
N THR A 143 -3.12 7.97 -9.32
CA THR A 143 -3.80 7.00 -8.47
C THR A 143 -4.51 5.97 -9.34
N SER A 144 -4.35 4.69 -9.00
CA SER A 144 -5.00 3.59 -9.67
C SER A 144 -5.86 2.80 -8.71
N VAL A 145 -6.98 2.29 -9.19
CA VAL A 145 -7.80 1.32 -8.46
C VAL A 145 -7.41 -0.08 -8.89
N MET A 146 -7.16 -0.95 -7.94
CA MET A 146 -6.85 -2.35 -8.19
C MET A 146 -8.00 -3.22 -7.68
N MET A 147 -8.66 -3.94 -8.57
CA MET A 147 -9.70 -4.90 -8.26
C MET A 147 -9.12 -6.32 -8.27
N SER A 148 -8.46 -6.70 -7.20
CA SER A 148 -7.83 -8.02 -7.10
C SER A 148 -7.94 -8.60 -5.69
N PRO A 149 -8.44 -9.87 -5.56
CA PRO A 149 -8.98 -10.73 -6.62
C PRO A 149 -10.39 -10.34 -7.07
N VAL A 150 -10.72 -10.61 -8.35
CA VAL A 150 -12.11 -10.70 -8.79
C VAL A 150 -12.55 -12.14 -8.62
N ILE A 151 -13.57 -12.37 -7.80
CA ILE A 151 -14.07 -13.71 -7.49
C ILE A 151 -15.40 -13.90 -8.25
N PRO A 152 -15.47 -14.86 -9.20
CA PRO A 152 -16.71 -15.16 -9.93
C PRO A 152 -17.86 -15.42 -8.97
N ALA A 153 -19.04 -14.96 -9.35
CA ALA A 153 -20.29 -15.05 -8.59
C ALA A 153 -20.29 -14.30 -7.22
N LEU A 154 -19.17 -13.74 -6.77
CA LEU A 154 -19.09 -13.05 -5.48
C LEU A 154 -18.80 -11.55 -5.64
N THR A 155 -17.75 -11.19 -6.40
CA THR A 155 -17.35 -9.78 -6.60
C THR A 155 -17.39 -9.35 -8.06
N GLY A 156 -17.60 -10.28 -9.00
CA GLY A 156 -17.61 -9.99 -10.44
C GLY A 156 -18.74 -9.04 -10.86
N SER A 157 -19.90 -9.12 -10.23
CA SER A 157 -21.05 -8.23 -10.52
C SER A 157 -20.85 -6.78 -10.02
N GLU A 158 -19.87 -6.53 -9.17
CA GLU A 158 -19.60 -5.20 -8.62
C GLU A 158 -18.60 -4.37 -9.46
N ILE A 159 -18.04 -4.94 -10.53
CA ILE A 159 -16.92 -4.32 -11.27
C ILE A 159 -17.31 -2.91 -11.78
N GLU A 160 -18.41 -2.80 -12.49
CA GLU A 160 -18.86 -1.53 -13.07
C GLU A 160 -19.15 -0.50 -11.97
N THR A 161 -19.97 -0.87 -11.00
CA THR A 161 -20.35 0.01 -9.88
C THR A 161 -19.11 0.46 -9.08
N LEU A 162 -18.11 -0.41 -8.92
CA LEU A 162 -16.89 -0.06 -8.21
C LEU A 162 -16.03 0.91 -9.02
N LEU A 163 -15.92 0.72 -10.33
CA LEU A 163 -15.20 1.64 -11.21
C LEU A 163 -15.87 3.02 -11.24
N GLU A 164 -17.20 3.08 -11.34
CA GLU A 164 -17.96 4.32 -11.24
C GLU A 164 -17.71 5.03 -9.90
N ALA A 165 -17.81 4.29 -8.78
CA ALA A 165 -17.58 4.83 -7.45
C ALA A 165 -16.13 5.32 -7.23
N ALA A 166 -15.17 4.79 -7.97
CA ALA A 166 -13.78 5.20 -7.90
C ALA A 166 -13.45 6.39 -8.82
N ALA A 167 -14.25 6.59 -9.88
CA ALA A 167 -14.11 7.70 -10.81
C ALA A 167 -14.83 8.97 -10.33
N ALA A 168 -15.84 8.81 -9.45
CA ALA A 168 -16.62 9.91 -8.87
C ALA A 168 -15.85 10.65 -7.77
#